data_e9e8f51fabf28386384f26b9a85e5f67
#
_entry.id   e9e8f51fabf28386384f26b9a85e5f67
#
_cell.length_a   1.000
_cell.length_b   1.000
_cell.length_c   1.000
_cell.angle_alpha   90.00
_cell.angle_beta   90.00
_cell.angle_gamma   90.00
#
_symmetry.space_group_name_H-M   'P 1'
#
loop_
_entity.id
_entity.type
_entity.pdbx_description
1 polymer ?
#
loop_
_entity_poly.entity_id
_entity_poly.type
_entity_poly.pdbx_seq_one_letter_code
_entity_poly.pdbx_strand_id
1 'polypeptide(L)' 'MSKKNIQDIVRQSMEVYFKDLRGTEPDNLHEMLVEVIEKPLLEIVMRQADGNQSKAAMWLGLNRNTLRKKLLAHKLI' A
#
# COMPACT_ATOMS: atom_id res chain seq x y z
N MET A 1 12.15 -7.41 -7.80
CA MET A 1 11.55 -6.25 -8.49
C MET A 1 12.29 -4.99 -8.10
N SER A 2 12.69 -4.18 -9.07
CA SER A 2 13.40 -2.95 -8.81
C SER A 2 12.45 -1.81 -8.44
N LYS A 3 12.97 -0.79 -7.76
CA LYS A 3 12.21 0.42 -7.45
C LYS A 3 11.67 1.08 -8.71
N LYS A 4 12.43 1.02 -9.81
CA LYS A 4 12.03 1.58 -11.10
C LYS A 4 10.75 0.92 -11.62
N ASN A 5 10.65 -0.42 -11.51
CA ASN A 5 9.46 -1.14 -11.96
C ASN A 5 8.21 -0.71 -11.18
N ILE A 6 8.34 -0.51 -9.88
CA ILE A 6 7.23 -0.04 -9.04
C ILE A 6 6.83 1.36 -9.45
N GLN A 7 7.79 2.26 -9.67
CA GLN A 7 7.51 3.61 -10.12
C GLN A 7 6.78 3.64 -11.46
N ASP A 8 7.21 2.81 -12.41
CA ASP A 8 6.59 2.73 -13.74
C ASP A 8 5.15 2.24 -13.65
N ILE A 9 4.88 1.25 -12.81
CA ILE A 9 3.52 0.74 -12.59
C ILE A 9 2.63 1.84 -12.01
N VAL A 10 3.14 2.59 -11.04
CA VAL A 10 2.39 3.70 -10.43
C VAL A 10 2.10 4.78 -11.47
N ARG A 11 3.11 5.16 -12.29
CA ARG A 11 2.90 6.16 -13.35
C ARG A 11 1.80 5.75 -14.30
N GLN A 12 1.86 4.53 -14.81
CA GLN A 12 0.86 3.99 -15.73
C GLN A 12 -0.52 3.96 -15.10
N SER A 13 -0.60 3.51 -13.86
CA SER A 13 -1.87 3.45 -13.13
C SER A 13 -2.47 4.83 -12.93
N MET A 14 -1.64 5.82 -12.62
CA MET A 14 -2.10 7.19 -12.41
C MET A 14 -2.56 7.85 -13.72
N GLU A 15 -1.89 7.55 -14.84
CA GLU A 15 -2.33 8.05 -16.14
C GLU A 15 -3.72 7.54 -16.49
N VAL A 16 -3.97 6.25 -16.25
CA VAL A 16 -5.29 5.64 -16.47
C VAL A 16 -6.33 6.26 -15.53
N TYR A 17 -5.97 6.45 -14.27
CA TYR A 17 -6.86 7.05 -13.27
C TYR A 17 -7.34 8.43 -13.70
N PHE A 18 -6.40 9.31 -14.11
CA PHE A 18 -6.77 10.65 -14.56
C PHE A 18 -7.61 10.64 -15.84
N LYS A 19 -7.34 9.70 -16.73
CA LYS A 19 -8.13 9.53 -17.94
C LYS A 19 -9.57 9.15 -17.60
N ASP A 20 -9.74 8.25 -16.64
CA ASP A 20 -11.07 7.80 -16.21
C ASP A 20 -11.84 8.90 -15.47
N LEU A 21 -11.16 9.88 -14.90
CA LEU A 21 -11.81 11.02 -14.27
C LEU A 21 -12.48 11.96 -15.27
N ARG A 22 -12.07 11.91 -16.54
CA ARG A 22 -12.65 12.69 -17.63
C ARG A 22 -12.74 14.19 -17.31
N GLY A 23 -11.66 14.74 -16.78
CA GLY A 23 -11.58 16.14 -16.44
C GLY A 23 -12.11 16.52 -15.07
N THR A 24 -12.69 15.57 -14.33
CA THR A 24 -13.07 15.78 -12.93
C THR A 24 -11.80 15.87 -12.08
N GLU A 25 -11.73 16.85 -11.21
CA GLU A 25 -10.58 17.00 -10.33
C GLU A 25 -10.60 15.93 -9.23
N PRO A 26 -9.45 15.30 -8.92
CA PRO A 26 -9.39 14.36 -7.80
C PRO A 26 -9.43 15.07 -6.46
N ASP A 27 -9.80 14.33 -5.42
CA ASP A 27 -9.82 14.81 -4.04
C ASP A 27 -9.11 13.78 -3.16
N ASN A 28 -8.33 14.25 -2.20
CA ASN A 28 -7.56 13.39 -1.27
C ASN A 28 -6.74 12.31 -1.98
N LEU A 29 -6.17 12.67 -3.13
CA LEU A 29 -5.48 11.70 -3.98
C LEU A 29 -4.30 11.03 -3.28
N HIS A 30 -3.50 11.80 -2.55
CA HIS A 30 -2.34 11.25 -1.86
C HIS A 30 -2.77 10.19 -0.83
N GLU A 31 -3.75 10.51 -0.01
CA GLU A 31 -4.25 9.60 1.02
C GLU A 31 -4.85 8.33 0.40
N MET A 32 -5.64 8.49 -0.65
CA MET A 32 -6.24 7.38 -1.38
C MET A 32 -5.16 6.45 -1.94
N LEU A 33 -4.13 7.02 -2.57
CA LEU A 33 -3.08 6.23 -3.19
C LEU A 33 -2.24 5.48 -2.15
N VAL A 34 -1.90 6.13 -1.04
CA VAL A 34 -1.17 5.48 0.05
C VAL A 34 -1.96 4.29 0.57
N GLU A 35 -3.26 4.45 0.78
CA GLU A 35 -4.13 3.39 1.27
C GLU A 35 -4.22 2.21 0.29
N VAL A 36 -4.37 2.51 -0.99
CA VAL A 36 -4.47 1.50 -2.05
C VAL A 36 -3.16 0.70 -2.17
N ILE A 37 -2.02 1.35 -2.05
CA ILE A 37 -0.71 0.70 -2.11
C ILE A 37 -0.42 -0.07 -0.82
N GLU A 38 -0.82 0.46 0.31
CA GLU A 38 -0.52 -0.13 1.62
C GLU A 38 -1.13 -1.52 1.79
N LYS A 39 -2.37 -1.71 1.35
CA LYS A 39 -3.07 -2.98 1.53
C LYS A 39 -2.31 -4.16 0.91
N PRO A 40 -2.00 -4.16 -0.41
CA PRO A 40 -1.25 -5.27 -0.99
C PRO A 40 0.15 -5.41 -0.42
N LEU A 41 0.79 -4.30 -0.03
CA LEU A 41 2.09 -4.36 0.64
C LEU A 41 2.00 -5.16 1.93
N LEU A 42 1.03 -4.85 2.77
CA LEU A 42 0.85 -5.55 4.05
C LEU A 42 0.47 -7.02 3.84
N GLU A 43 -0.40 -7.31 2.88
CA GLU A 43 -0.78 -8.68 2.55
C GLU A 43 0.45 -9.54 2.23
N ILE A 44 1.30 -9.04 1.35
CA ILE A 44 2.48 -9.78 0.90
C ILE A 44 3.51 -9.92 2.01
N VAL A 45 3.77 -8.84 2.75
CA VAL A 45 4.74 -8.87 3.85
C VAL A 45 4.30 -9.85 4.92
N MET A 46 3.02 -9.85 5.29
CA MET A 46 2.50 -10.79 6.28
C MET A 46 2.61 -12.23 5.81
N ARG A 47 2.35 -12.49 4.53
CA ARG A 47 2.52 -13.82 3.94
C ARG A 47 3.98 -14.27 4.02
N GLN A 48 4.90 -13.41 3.62
CA GLN A 48 6.32 -13.72 3.64
C GLN A 48 6.86 -13.91 5.07
N ALA A 49 6.25 -13.24 6.03
CA ALA A 49 6.62 -13.35 7.44
C ALA A 49 5.87 -14.48 8.17
N ASP A 50 5.11 -15.31 7.43
CA ASP A 50 4.32 -16.43 7.99
C ASP A 50 3.38 -15.99 9.11
N GLY A 51 2.79 -14.81 8.98
CA GLY A 51 1.87 -14.26 9.98
C GLY A 51 2.54 -13.67 11.22
N ASN A 52 3.86 -13.62 11.26
CA ASN A 52 4.61 -13.09 12.40
C ASN A 52 4.64 -11.55 12.34
N GLN A 53 3.82 -10.92 13.16
CA GLN A 53 3.68 -9.45 13.16
C GLN A 53 4.96 -8.74 13.59
N SER A 54 5.70 -9.29 14.54
CA SER A 54 6.96 -8.69 14.98
C SER A 54 8.00 -8.67 13.86
N LYS A 55 8.10 -9.76 13.13
CA LYS A 55 8.99 -9.90 11.99
C LYS A 55 8.59 -8.96 10.85
N ALA A 56 7.31 -8.92 10.54
CA ALA A 56 6.77 -8.04 9.50
C ALA A 56 7.00 -6.57 9.85
N ALA A 57 6.76 -6.17 11.09
CA ALA A 57 6.98 -4.80 11.55
C ALA A 57 8.46 -4.40 11.40
N MET A 58 9.37 -5.30 11.74
CA MET A 58 10.80 -5.08 11.58
C MET A 58 11.16 -4.83 10.10
N TRP A 59 10.65 -5.68 9.20
CA TRP A 59 10.92 -5.53 7.77
C TRP A 59 10.34 -4.23 7.21
N LEU A 60 9.17 -3.83 7.68
CA LEU A 60 8.51 -2.60 7.24
C LEU A 60 9.09 -1.33 7.87
N GLY A 61 9.90 -1.48 8.92
CA GLY A 61 10.39 -0.34 9.67
C GLY A 61 9.31 0.35 10.49
N LEU A 62 8.29 -0.42 10.92
CA LEU A 62 7.17 0.10 11.69
C LEU A 62 7.20 -0.43 13.11
N ASN A 63 6.61 0.33 14.03
CA ASN A 63 6.30 -0.15 15.36
C ASN A 63 5.23 -1.25 15.26
N ARG A 64 5.32 -2.28 16.10
CA ARG A 64 4.38 -3.40 16.08
C ARG A 64 2.93 -2.96 16.28
N ASN A 65 2.70 -2.00 17.18
CA ASN A 65 1.35 -1.48 17.42
C ASN A 65 0.81 -0.72 16.20
N THR A 66 1.67 0.03 15.52
CA THR A 66 1.30 0.71 14.28
C THR A 66 0.93 -0.28 13.20
N LEU A 67 1.72 -1.35 13.04
CA LEU A 67 1.41 -2.40 12.08
C LEU A 67 0.07 -3.04 12.39
N ARG A 68 -0.17 -3.38 13.65
CA ARG A 68 -1.43 -4.00 14.07
C ARG A 68 -2.64 -3.13 13.73
N LYS A 69 -2.55 -1.82 14.00
CA LYS A 69 -3.61 -0.88 13.65
C LYS A 69 -3.89 -0.85 12.16
N LYS A 70 -2.83 -0.88 11.35
CA LYS A 70 -2.95 -0.89 9.89
C LYS A 70 -3.58 -2.18 9.40
N LEU A 71 -3.18 -3.31 9.96
CA LEU A 71 -3.77 -4.60 9.60
C LEU A 71 -5.25 -4.66 9.91
N LEU A 72 -5.66 -4.12 11.07
CA LEU A 72 -7.07 -4.01 11.44
C LEU A 72 -7.83 -3.10 10.48
N ALA A 73 -7.25 -1.94 10.16
CA ALA A 73 -7.88 -0.97 9.27
C ALA A 73 -8.13 -1.55 7.87
N HIS A 74 -7.21 -2.37 7.38
CA HIS A 74 -7.33 -3.03 6.08
C HIS A 74 -8.06 -4.38 6.16
N LYS A 75 -8.54 -4.75 7.33
CA LYS A 75 -9.27 -6.01 7.56
C LYS A 75 -8.44 -7.25 7.20
N LEU A 76 -7.14 -7.18 7.51
CA LEU A 76 -6.21 -8.28 7.28
C LEU A 76 -6.00 -9.16 8.51
N ILE A 77 -6.53 -8.74 9.62
CA ILE A 77 -6.62 -9.54 10.86
C ILE A 77 -7.95 -9.33 11.54
#